data_7d451f2e9043dc8dfab7d262cb824a81
#
_entry.id   7d451f2e9043dc8dfab7d262cb824a81
#
_cell.length_a   1.000
_cell.length_b   1.000
_cell.length_c   1.000
_cell.angle_alpha   90.00
_cell.angle_beta   90.00
_cell.angle_gamma   90.00
#
_symmetry.space_group_name_H-M   'P 1'
#
loop_
_entity.id
_entity.type
_entity.pdbx_description
1 polymer ?
#
loop_
_entity_poly.entity_id
_entity_poly.type
_entity_poly.pdbx_seq_one_letter_code
_entity_poly.pdbx_strand_id
1 'polypeptide(L)'
;MVEKIKTYDALKNNPGKMYGVMSGQLLKNLCHQVKKTEIIFSRKDSKLKLRQELETEVERVRLDYLDKHPKLKPNLKLSYFHNPHYTHGGLQVADYIAYAIFQVYENKDRRWYRLVKGKIGKIQDICNKKYFTRSNPL
;
A
#
# COMPACT_ATOMS: atom_id res chain seq x y z
N MET A 1 5.46 -5.04 -1.51
CA MET A 1 5.89 -6.21 -2.30
C MET A 1 5.23 -7.45 -1.75
N VAL A 2 4.77 -8.34 -2.60
CA VAL A 2 4.15 -9.61 -2.22
C VAL A 2 4.96 -10.72 -2.89
N GLU A 3 5.44 -11.67 -2.09
CA GLU A 3 6.02 -12.88 -2.65
C GLU A 3 4.93 -13.64 -3.42
N LYS A 4 5.06 -13.74 -4.72
CA LYS A 4 4.06 -14.40 -5.60
C LYS A 4 3.74 -15.82 -5.15
N ILE A 5 4.71 -16.52 -4.58
CA ILE A 5 4.58 -17.92 -4.14
C ILE A 5 3.64 -18.03 -2.91
N LYS A 6 3.60 -17.00 -2.05
CA LYS A 6 2.78 -17.00 -0.83
C LYS A 6 1.46 -16.26 -0.96
N THR A 7 1.15 -15.79 -2.18
CA THR A 7 -0.11 -15.10 -2.43
C THR A 7 -1.25 -16.12 -2.48
N TYR A 8 -2.36 -15.81 -1.81
CA TYR A 8 -3.58 -16.63 -1.89
C TYR A 8 -3.97 -16.86 -3.35
N ASP A 9 -4.34 -18.07 -3.70
CA ASP A 9 -4.66 -18.44 -5.09
C ASP A 9 -5.73 -17.55 -5.72
N ALA A 10 -6.71 -17.09 -4.92
CA ALA A 10 -7.73 -16.12 -5.33
C ALA A 10 -7.18 -14.75 -5.79
N LEU A 11 -5.95 -14.39 -5.40
CA LEU A 11 -5.31 -13.13 -5.75
C LEU A 11 -4.27 -13.26 -6.86
N LYS A 12 -3.73 -14.46 -7.09
CA LYS A 12 -2.65 -14.69 -8.08
C LYS A 12 -3.05 -14.28 -9.50
N ASN A 13 -4.31 -14.51 -9.85
CA ASN A 13 -4.84 -14.26 -11.20
C ASN A 13 -5.57 -12.92 -11.32
N ASN A 14 -5.60 -12.11 -10.26
CA ASN A 14 -6.24 -10.79 -10.27
C ASN A 14 -5.34 -9.71 -9.66
N PRO A 15 -4.44 -9.12 -10.46
CA PRO A 15 -3.55 -8.07 -9.99
C PRO A 15 -4.27 -6.85 -9.39
N GLY A 16 -5.41 -6.44 -9.97
CA GLY A 16 -6.21 -5.32 -9.47
C GLY A 16 -6.70 -5.57 -8.05
N LYS A 17 -7.29 -6.74 -7.80
CA LYS A 17 -7.74 -7.16 -6.49
C LYS A 17 -6.59 -7.25 -5.48
N MET A 18 -5.45 -7.79 -5.90
CA MET A 18 -4.25 -7.86 -5.07
C MET A 18 -3.79 -6.46 -4.64
N TYR A 19 -3.68 -5.53 -5.57
CA TYR A 19 -3.30 -4.14 -5.27
C TYR A 19 -4.31 -3.46 -4.35
N GLY A 20 -5.60 -3.66 -4.57
CA GLY A 20 -6.67 -3.13 -3.74
C GLY A 20 -6.58 -3.62 -2.29
N VAL A 21 -6.43 -4.92 -2.08
CA VAL A 21 -6.25 -5.51 -0.74
C VAL A 21 -5.01 -4.95 -0.05
N MET A 22 -3.88 -4.86 -0.76
CA MET A 22 -2.63 -4.32 -0.19
C MET A 22 -2.78 -2.84 0.20
N SER A 23 -3.36 -2.03 -0.67
CA SER A 23 -3.62 -0.60 -0.41
C SER A 23 -4.59 -0.43 0.77
N GLY A 24 -5.64 -1.22 0.82
CA GLY A 24 -6.60 -1.22 1.94
C GLY A 24 -5.94 -1.59 3.27
N GLN A 25 -5.03 -2.57 3.30
CA GLN A 25 -4.28 -2.94 4.50
C GLN A 25 -3.35 -1.81 5.00
N LEU A 26 -2.79 -1.00 4.10
CA LEU A 26 -2.02 0.18 4.48
C LEU A 26 -2.94 1.27 5.06
N LEU A 27 -4.07 1.51 4.41
CA LEU A 27 -5.00 2.58 4.75
C LEU A 27 -5.77 2.35 6.04
N LYS A 28 -6.09 1.10 6.38
CA LYS A 28 -6.82 0.80 7.63
C LYS A 28 -6.13 1.37 8.87
N ASN A 29 -4.80 1.43 8.87
CA ASN A 29 -4.04 1.99 9.99
C ASN A 29 -4.09 3.53 10.05
N LEU A 30 -4.59 4.20 9.00
CA LEU A 30 -4.71 5.65 8.90
C LEU A 30 -6.16 6.13 9.12
N CYS A 31 -7.14 5.23 9.02
CA CYS A 31 -8.56 5.58 9.04
C CYS A 31 -9.04 6.31 10.32
N HIS A 32 -8.31 6.19 11.43
CA HIS A 32 -8.65 6.85 12.70
C HIS A 32 -7.80 8.10 13.00
N GLN A 33 -6.77 8.36 12.20
CA GLN A 33 -5.78 9.41 12.49
C GLN A 33 -6.05 10.72 11.74
N VAL A 34 -6.77 10.67 10.62
CA VAL A 34 -6.88 11.81 9.70
C VAL A 34 -8.33 12.02 9.25
N LYS A 35 -8.78 13.28 9.23
CA LYS A 35 -10.14 13.63 8.80
C LYS A 35 -10.33 13.64 7.28
N LYS A 36 -9.28 13.93 6.54
CA LYS A 36 -9.27 13.96 5.07
C LYS A 36 -8.00 13.32 4.57
N THR A 37 -8.10 12.39 3.64
CA THR A 37 -6.94 11.73 3.01
C THR A 37 -7.12 11.70 1.51
N GLU A 38 -6.09 12.14 0.81
CA GLU A 38 -5.98 12.00 -0.64
C GLU A 38 -5.08 10.81 -0.94
N ILE A 39 -5.58 9.89 -1.76
CA ILE A 39 -4.86 8.70 -2.18
C ILE A 39 -4.50 8.87 -3.64
N ILE A 40 -3.20 8.93 -3.91
CA ILE A 40 -2.69 9.09 -5.25
C ILE A 40 -2.08 7.77 -5.71
N PHE A 41 -2.70 7.16 -6.69
CA PHE A 41 -2.19 5.97 -7.35
C PHE A 41 -1.37 6.32 -8.59
N SER A 42 -0.26 5.61 -8.78
CA SER A 42 0.43 5.63 -10.07
C SER A 42 -0.46 5.00 -11.13
N ARG A 43 -0.71 5.74 -12.20
CA ARG A 43 -1.52 5.26 -13.32
C ARG A 43 -0.71 4.28 -14.16
N LYS A 44 -0.92 2.99 -13.94
CA LYS A 44 -0.32 1.91 -14.73
C LYS A 44 -1.14 1.58 -15.97
N ASP A 45 -2.45 1.85 -15.94
CA ASP A 45 -3.37 1.46 -17.00
C ASP A 45 -4.33 2.61 -17.33
N SER A 46 -4.70 2.71 -18.60
CA SER A 46 -5.71 3.65 -19.09
C SER A 46 -7.15 3.17 -18.85
N LYS A 47 -7.35 1.88 -18.54
CA LYS A 47 -8.67 1.26 -18.40
C LYS A 47 -9.38 1.74 -17.14
N LEU A 48 -10.46 2.49 -17.34
CA LEU A 48 -11.30 3.02 -16.25
C LEU A 48 -11.79 1.91 -15.31
N LYS A 49 -12.20 0.76 -15.87
CA LYS A 49 -12.67 -0.39 -15.10
C LYS A 49 -11.69 -0.86 -14.03
N LEU A 50 -10.40 -0.99 -14.39
CA LEU A 50 -9.37 -1.44 -13.44
C LEU A 50 -9.14 -0.44 -12.29
N ARG A 51 -9.32 0.86 -12.57
CA ARG A 51 -9.22 1.90 -11.52
C ARG A 51 -10.40 1.80 -10.57
N GLN A 52 -11.61 1.64 -11.09
CA GLN A 52 -12.82 1.48 -10.28
C GLN A 52 -12.77 0.20 -9.43
N GLU A 53 -12.27 -0.90 -9.98
CA GLU A 53 -12.05 -2.14 -9.22
C GLU A 53 -11.07 -1.94 -8.07
N LEU A 54 -9.96 -1.22 -8.30
CA LEU A 54 -8.99 -0.89 -7.26
C LEU A 54 -9.60 -0.04 -6.15
N GLU A 55 -10.31 1.03 -6.50
CA GLU A 55 -10.97 1.91 -5.54
C GLU A 55 -12.05 1.17 -4.73
N THR A 56 -12.86 0.35 -5.39
CA THR A 56 -13.89 -0.48 -4.75
C THR A 56 -13.28 -1.43 -3.72
N GLU A 57 -12.15 -2.06 -4.07
CA GLU A 57 -11.50 -3.00 -3.16
C GLU A 57 -10.85 -2.29 -1.96
N VAL A 58 -10.28 -1.11 -2.15
CA VAL A 58 -9.77 -0.27 -1.06
C VAL A 58 -10.89 0.13 -0.11
N GLU A 59 -12.04 0.58 -0.64
CA GLU A 59 -13.21 0.94 0.17
C GLU A 59 -13.77 -0.28 0.92
N ARG A 60 -13.84 -1.44 0.28
CA ARG A 60 -14.29 -2.68 0.93
C ARG A 60 -13.43 -2.99 2.17
N VAL A 61 -12.09 -2.96 2.03
CA VAL A 61 -11.20 -3.24 3.17
C VAL A 61 -11.32 -2.19 4.26
N ARG A 62 -11.56 -0.93 3.90
CA ARG A 62 -11.80 0.16 4.84
C ARG A 62 -13.10 -0.06 5.64
N LEU A 63 -14.18 -0.38 4.95
CA LEU A 63 -15.48 -0.63 5.58
C LEU A 63 -15.42 -1.86 6.51
N ASP A 64 -14.85 -2.96 6.05
CA ASP A 64 -14.61 -4.17 6.87
C ASP A 64 -13.83 -3.85 8.15
N TYR A 65 -12.90 -2.90 8.09
CA TYR A 65 -12.14 -2.48 9.26
C TYR A 65 -12.99 -1.64 10.22
N LEU A 66 -13.79 -0.72 9.70
CA LEU A 66 -14.67 0.14 10.52
C LEU A 66 -15.76 -0.66 11.21
N ASP A 67 -16.33 -1.65 10.54
CA ASP A 67 -17.33 -2.55 11.11
C ASP A 67 -16.79 -3.33 12.33
N LYS A 68 -15.53 -3.72 12.28
CA LYS A 68 -14.84 -4.38 13.39
C LYS A 68 -14.44 -3.42 14.51
N HIS A 69 -14.49 -2.12 14.26
CA HIS A 69 -14.06 -1.08 15.19
C HIS A 69 -15.10 0.05 15.30
N PRO A 70 -16.32 -0.24 15.81
CA PRO A 70 -17.43 0.71 15.79
C PRO A 70 -17.20 1.99 16.61
N LYS A 71 -16.20 1.97 17.49
CA LYS A 71 -15.78 3.17 18.25
C LYS A 71 -15.02 4.18 17.40
N LEU A 72 -14.51 3.78 16.25
CA LEU A 72 -13.83 4.67 15.31
C LEU A 72 -14.90 5.43 14.53
N LYS A 73 -14.94 6.75 14.69
CA LYS A 73 -15.87 7.58 13.92
C LYS A 73 -15.44 7.60 12.46
N PRO A 74 -16.34 7.27 11.50
CA PRO A 74 -15.99 7.19 10.07
C PRO A 74 -15.98 8.58 9.41
N ASN A 75 -15.23 9.53 9.97
CA ASN A 75 -15.14 10.90 9.43
C ASN A 75 -14.06 11.05 8.36
N LEU A 76 -13.48 9.94 7.89
CA LEU A 76 -12.47 9.97 6.87
C LEU A 76 -13.10 10.13 5.49
N LYS A 77 -12.91 11.29 4.88
CA LYS A 77 -13.22 11.50 3.45
C LYS A 77 -12.02 11.07 2.63
N LEU A 78 -12.19 10.04 1.81
CA LEU A 78 -11.19 9.60 0.83
C LEU A 78 -11.44 10.26 -0.52
N SER A 79 -10.36 10.67 -1.16
CA SER A 79 -10.35 11.12 -2.54
C SER A 79 -9.29 10.35 -3.30
N TYR A 80 -9.65 9.80 -4.46
CA TYR A 80 -8.78 8.96 -5.26
C TYR A 80 -8.31 9.70 -6.50
N PHE A 81 -7.01 9.65 -6.76
CA PHE A 81 -6.37 10.25 -7.93
C PHE A 81 -5.50 9.21 -8.63
N HIS A 82 -5.52 9.21 -9.94
CA HIS A 82 -4.71 8.33 -10.77
C HIS A 82 -3.82 9.18 -11.68
N ASN A 83 -2.59 9.40 -11.25
CA ASN A 83 -1.65 10.26 -11.95
C ASN A 83 -0.53 9.45 -12.61
N PRO A 84 -0.01 9.88 -13.77
CA PRO A 84 1.25 9.36 -14.28
C PRO A 84 2.34 9.53 -13.21
N HIS A 85 3.20 8.51 -13.02
CA HIS A 85 4.19 8.55 -11.94
C HIS A 85 5.15 9.74 -12.04
N TYR A 86 5.49 10.18 -13.26
CA TYR A 86 6.40 11.30 -13.51
C TYR A 86 5.80 12.68 -13.22
N THR A 87 4.48 12.78 -13.04
CA THR A 87 3.81 14.07 -12.78
C THR A 87 3.68 14.39 -11.30
N HIS A 88 4.01 13.43 -10.40
CA HIS A 88 3.82 13.61 -8.98
C HIS A 88 5.05 13.14 -8.19
N GLY A 89 5.75 14.09 -7.56
CA GLY A 89 6.99 13.80 -6.82
C GLY A 89 6.84 12.75 -5.72
N GLY A 90 5.68 12.70 -5.04
CA GLY A 90 5.39 11.67 -4.04
C GLY A 90 5.36 10.26 -4.63
N LEU A 91 4.88 10.08 -5.86
CA LEU A 91 4.90 8.79 -6.54
C LEU A 91 6.34 8.37 -6.90
N GLN A 92 7.17 9.31 -7.34
CA GLN A 92 8.59 9.03 -7.61
C GLN A 92 9.32 8.60 -6.34
N VAL A 93 9.10 9.28 -5.22
CA VAL A 93 9.67 8.91 -3.93
C VAL A 93 9.18 7.52 -3.51
N ALA A 94 7.90 7.21 -3.70
CA ALA A 94 7.35 5.89 -3.39
C ALA A 94 8.00 4.78 -4.23
N ASP A 95 8.29 5.04 -5.51
CA ASP A 95 8.97 4.09 -6.39
C ASP A 95 10.42 3.84 -5.92
N TYR A 96 11.16 4.87 -5.52
CA TYR A 96 12.51 4.70 -4.96
C TYR A 96 12.49 3.88 -3.66
N ILE A 97 11.54 4.12 -2.78
CA ILE A 97 11.38 3.36 -1.53
C ILE A 97 11.02 1.91 -1.86
N ALA A 98 10.10 1.69 -2.78
CA ALA A 98 9.70 0.35 -3.21
C ALA A 98 10.87 -0.41 -3.83
N TYR A 99 11.68 0.25 -4.66
CA TYR A 99 12.90 -0.31 -5.23
C TYR A 99 13.92 -0.71 -4.15
N ALA A 100 14.17 0.17 -3.17
CA ALA A 100 15.11 -0.10 -2.09
C ALA A 100 14.69 -1.32 -1.26
N ILE A 101 13.39 -1.47 -0.97
CA ILE A 101 12.84 -2.63 -0.27
C ILE A 101 12.94 -3.89 -1.14
N PHE A 102 12.64 -3.77 -2.45
CA PHE A 102 12.78 -4.85 -3.42
C PHE A 102 14.20 -5.42 -3.42
N GLN A 103 15.23 -4.56 -3.47
CA GLN A 103 16.63 -4.99 -3.46
C GLN A 103 16.99 -5.81 -2.21
N VAL A 104 16.45 -5.45 -1.04
CA VAL A 104 16.67 -6.23 0.18
C VAL A 104 16.06 -7.64 0.08
N TYR A 105 14.82 -7.74 -0.41
CA TYR A 105 14.10 -9.02 -0.44
C TYR A 105 14.62 -9.96 -1.53
N GLU A 106 14.78 -9.46 -2.74
CA GLU A 106 15.12 -10.29 -3.90
C GLU A 106 16.64 -10.50 -4.03
N ASN A 107 17.43 -9.43 -3.86
CA ASN A 107 18.87 -9.46 -4.15
C ASN A 107 19.74 -9.47 -2.89
N LYS A 108 19.12 -9.44 -1.69
CA LYS A 108 19.82 -9.34 -0.40
C LYS A 108 20.71 -8.09 -0.31
N ASP A 109 20.49 -7.11 -1.17
CA ASP A 109 21.25 -5.86 -1.24
C ASP A 109 20.61 -4.79 -0.35
N ARG A 110 21.33 -4.41 0.70
CA ARG A 110 20.89 -3.40 1.67
C ARG A 110 21.40 -2.00 1.39
N ARG A 111 22.20 -1.77 0.35
CA ARG A 111 22.80 -0.45 0.08
C ARG A 111 21.73 0.62 -0.10
N TRP A 112 20.76 0.38 -0.93
CA TRP A 112 19.65 1.30 -1.19
C TRP A 112 18.75 1.51 0.03
N TYR A 113 18.45 0.45 0.76
CA TYR A 113 17.65 0.53 1.97
C TYR A 113 18.30 1.42 3.05
N ARG A 114 19.61 1.36 3.21
CA ARG A 114 20.36 2.21 4.16
C ARG A 114 20.13 3.70 3.92
N LEU A 115 19.96 4.12 2.67
CA LEU A 115 19.72 5.53 2.30
C LEU A 115 18.33 6.02 2.71
N VAL A 116 17.33 5.14 2.71
CA VAL A 116 15.92 5.51 2.93
C VAL A 116 15.37 5.06 4.29
N LYS A 117 16.04 4.16 5.01
CA LYS A 117 15.54 3.56 6.26
C LYS A 117 15.09 4.60 7.30
N GLY A 118 15.79 5.73 7.42
CA GLY A 118 15.45 6.81 8.36
C GLY A 118 14.14 7.54 8.04
N LYS A 119 13.63 7.41 6.81
CA LYS A 119 12.37 7.99 6.35
C LYS A 119 11.20 7.01 6.39
N ILE A 120 11.49 5.73 6.57
CA ILE A 120 10.49 4.67 6.62
C ILE A 120 10.04 4.49 8.09
N GLY A 121 8.77 4.74 8.36
CA GLY A 121 8.22 4.57 9.70
C GLY A 121 7.92 3.10 10.01
N LYS A 122 7.34 2.37 9.03
CA LYS A 122 6.91 0.99 9.20
C LYS A 122 6.91 0.25 7.85
N ILE A 123 7.34 -0.99 7.86
CA ILE A 123 7.14 -1.94 6.76
C ILE A 123 6.29 -3.08 7.29
N GLN A 124 5.27 -3.46 6.56
CA GLN A 124 4.42 -4.60 6.87
C GLN A 124 4.61 -5.69 5.81
N ASP A 125 5.09 -6.83 6.26
CA ASP A 125 5.07 -8.07 5.47
C ASP A 125 3.72 -8.76 5.67
N ILE A 126 2.84 -8.62 4.72
CA ILE A 126 1.46 -9.13 4.80
C ILE A 126 1.44 -10.65 4.80
N CYS A 127 2.33 -11.29 4.05
CA CYS A 127 2.35 -12.74 3.90
C CYS A 127 2.88 -13.45 5.14
N ASN A 128 3.92 -12.89 5.77
CA ASN A 128 4.54 -13.47 6.96
C ASN A 128 4.00 -12.86 8.26
N LYS A 129 3.07 -11.89 8.19
CA LYS A 129 2.53 -11.14 9.33
C LYS A 129 3.60 -10.46 10.18
N LYS A 130 4.74 -10.10 9.56
CA LYS A 130 5.86 -9.43 10.22
C LYS A 130 5.79 -7.93 10.06
N TYR A 131 6.30 -7.23 11.07
CA TYR A 131 6.41 -5.78 11.07
C TYR A 131 7.87 -5.39 11.30
N PHE A 132 8.32 -4.45 10.50
CA PHE A 132 9.62 -3.83 10.65
C PHE A 132 9.42 -2.34 10.97
N THR A 133 10.13 -1.85 11.97
CA THR A 133 10.05 -0.48 12.48
C THR A 133 11.46 0.12 12.55
N ARG A 134 11.56 1.35 13.03
CA ARG A 134 12.87 1.97 13.27
C ARG A 134 13.70 1.23 14.31
N SER A 135 13.04 0.67 15.33
CA SER A 135 13.69 -0.13 16.39
C SER A 135 13.96 -1.58 15.99
N ASN A 136 13.23 -2.10 15.02
CA ASN A 136 13.42 -3.44 14.45
C ASN A 136 13.42 -3.34 12.91
N PRO A 137 14.53 -2.90 12.28
CA PRO A 137 14.60 -2.67 10.85
C PRO A 137 14.64 -3.98 10.05
N LEU A 138 14.30 -3.87 8.76
CA LEU A 138 14.38 -4.94 7.76
C LEU A 138 15.78 -5.48 7.58
#